data_35ec8e2fbd27d6937edc93014ba2829d
#
_entry.id   35ec8e2fbd27d6937edc93014ba2829d
#
_cell.length_a   1.000
_cell.length_b   1.000
_cell.length_c   1.000
_cell.angle_alpha   90.00
_cell.angle_beta   90.00
_cell.angle_gamma   90.00
#
_symmetry.space_group_name_H-M   'P 1'
#
loop_
_entity.id
_entity.type
_entity.pdbx_description
1 polymer ?
#
loop_
_entity_poly.entity_id
_entity_poly.type
_entity_poly.pdbx_seq_one_letter_code
_entity_poly.pdbx_strand_id
1 'polypeptide(L)'
;MSHEKYSSVIQTLNDCMTACNHCYDACLKEDHVNMMVECIRLDRECADICSYLEQAIGRGTPFISELAAVCAQICESCGNECKKHDHEHCQKCAEACFRCAEVCRKLAA
;
A
#
# COMPACT_ATOMS: atom_id res chain seq x y z
N MET A 1 24.29 -4.84 -6.42
CA MET A 1 23.15 -4.49 -7.28
C MET A 1 22.06 -3.86 -6.42
N SER A 2 21.54 -2.71 -6.85
CA SER A 2 20.60 -1.97 -6.02
C SER A 2 19.29 -2.70 -5.77
N HIS A 3 18.73 -3.40 -6.78
CA HIS A 3 17.44 -4.06 -6.53
C HIS A 3 17.59 -5.35 -5.72
N GLU A 4 18.76 -5.95 -5.67
CA GLU A 4 19.01 -7.05 -4.73
C GLU A 4 18.99 -6.52 -3.29
N LYS A 5 19.55 -5.34 -3.08
CA LYS A 5 19.56 -4.66 -1.80
C LYS A 5 18.15 -4.39 -1.31
N TYR A 6 17.23 -4.14 -2.23
CA TYR A 6 15.85 -3.78 -1.91
C TYR A 6 14.84 -4.92 -2.12
N SER A 7 15.30 -6.16 -2.28
CA SER A 7 14.39 -7.26 -2.60
C SER A 7 13.28 -7.45 -1.57
N SER A 8 13.58 -7.30 -0.28
CA SER A 8 12.55 -7.44 0.75
C SER A 8 11.57 -6.27 0.75
N VAL A 9 12.06 -5.07 0.42
CA VAL A 9 11.19 -3.90 0.27
C VAL A 9 10.21 -4.12 -0.89
N ILE A 10 10.74 -4.59 -2.02
CA ILE A 10 9.93 -4.87 -3.21
C ILE A 10 8.84 -5.90 -2.88
N GLN A 11 9.20 -6.96 -2.15
CA GLN A 11 8.22 -7.97 -1.76
C GLN A 11 7.11 -7.36 -0.89
N THR A 12 7.47 -6.51 0.05
CA THR A 12 6.49 -5.85 0.92
C THR A 12 5.58 -4.92 0.10
N LEU A 13 6.14 -4.19 -0.86
CA LEU A 13 5.36 -3.34 -1.75
C LEU A 13 4.38 -4.18 -2.58
N ASN A 14 4.83 -5.32 -3.10
CA ASN A 14 3.98 -6.23 -3.85
C ASN A 14 2.83 -6.78 -2.99
N ASP A 15 3.14 -7.17 -1.76
CA ASP A 15 2.11 -7.69 -0.85
C ASP A 15 1.06 -6.65 -0.57
N CYS A 16 1.48 -5.40 -0.34
CA CYS A 16 0.57 -4.30 -0.07
C CYS A 16 -0.29 -3.98 -1.30
N MET A 17 0.33 -3.91 -2.47
CA MET A 17 -0.37 -3.65 -3.73
C MET A 17 -1.43 -4.72 -3.98
N THR A 18 -1.07 -5.98 -3.80
CA THR A 18 -1.98 -7.10 -4.00
C THR A 18 -3.17 -7.03 -3.04
N ALA A 19 -2.90 -6.75 -1.76
CA ALA A 19 -3.95 -6.64 -0.75
C ALA A 19 -4.89 -5.46 -1.05
N CYS A 20 -4.33 -4.32 -1.44
CA CYS A 20 -5.12 -3.14 -1.78
C CYS A 20 -5.99 -3.37 -3.01
N ASN A 21 -5.46 -4.01 -4.04
CA ASN A 21 -6.23 -4.32 -5.25
C ASN A 21 -7.35 -5.31 -4.95
N HIS A 22 -7.07 -6.32 -4.12
CA HIS A 22 -8.08 -7.28 -3.71
C HIS A 22 -9.20 -6.59 -2.90
N CYS A 23 -8.81 -5.76 -1.95
CA CYS A 23 -9.78 -5.02 -1.12
C CYS A 23 -10.62 -4.07 -1.97
N TYR A 24 -9.98 -3.39 -2.93
CA TYR A 24 -10.66 -2.52 -3.87
C TYR A 24 -11.80 -3.26 -4.59
N ASP A 25 -11.48 -4.41 -5.18
CA ASP A 25 -12.46 -5.21 -5.89
C ASP A 25 -13.55 -5.73 -4.97
N ALA A 26 -13.17 -6.25 -3.81
CA ALA A 26 -14.12 -6.81 -2.84
C ALA A 26 -15.06 -5.73 -2.28
N CYS A 27 -14.55 -4.54 -2.02
CA CYS A 27 -15.37 -3.43 -1.54
C CYS A 27 -16.46 -3.05 -2.55
N LEU A 28 -16.12 -3.09 -3.84
CA LEU A 28 -17.07 -2.76 -4.91
C LEU A 28 -18.22 -3.76 -4.99
N LYS A 29 -18.04 -4.95 -4.42
CA LYS A 29 -19.05 -6.01 -4.43
C LYS A 29 -19.86 -6.08 -3.14
N GLU A 30 -19.58 -5.21 -2.17
CA GLU A 30 -20.33 -5.19 -0.91
C GLU A 30 -21.73 -4.62 -1.12
N ASP A 31 -22.68 -5.12 -0.34
CA ASP A 31 -24.08 -4.68 -0.45
C ASP A 31 -24.22 -3.19 -0.15
N HIS A 32 -23.45 -2.68 0.82
CA HIS A 32 -23.47 -1.27 1.19
C HIS A 32 -22.21 -0.57 0.67
N VAL A 33 -22.03 -0.59 -0.64
CA VAL A 33 -20.83 -0.05 -1.28
C VAL A 33 -20.61 1.42 -0.94
N ASN A 34 -21.69 2.16 -0.70
CA ASN A 34 -21.57 3.58 -0.33
C ASN A 34 -20.81 3.80 0.97
N MET A 35 -20.78 2.80 1.84
CA MET A 35 -20.03 2.87 3.09
C MET A 35 -18.55 2.58 2.89
N MET A 36 -18.19 2.08 1.71
CA MET A 36 -16.82 1.67 1.39
C MET A 36 -16.07 2.69 0.54
N VAL A 37 -16.67 3.85 0.26
CA VAL A 37 -16.13 4.83 -0.69
C VAL A 37 -14.71 5.26 -0.35
N GLU A 38 -14.43 5.60 0.92
CA GLU A 38 -13.09 6.04 1.30
C GLU A 38 -12.09 4.90 1.28
N CYS A 39 -12.54 3.70 1.65
CA CYS A 39 -11.68 2.51 1.56
C CYS A 39 -11.30 2.24 0.11
N ILE A 40 -12.27 2.33 -0.80
CA ILE A 40 -12.05 2.12 -2.24
C ILE A 40 -11.04 3.13 -2.77
N ARG A 41 -11.24 4.41 -2.43
CA ARG A 41 -10.36 5.50 -2.89
C ARG A 41 -8.93 5.29 -2.43
N LEU A 42 -8.77 4.98 -1.13
CA LEU A 42 -7.43 4.82 -0.55
C LEU A 42 -6.75 3.54 -1.01
N ASP A 43 -7.51 2.47 -1.22
CA ASP A 43 -6.96 1.24 -1.80
C ASP A 43 -6.32 1.53 -3.16
N ARG A 44 -7.00 2.36 -3.97
CA ARG A 44 -6.48 2.73 -5.30
C ARG A 44 -5.20 3.55 -5.18
N GLU A 45 -5.21 4.56 -4.31
CA GLU A 45 -4.03 5.41 -4.09
C GLU A 45 -2.85 4.58 -3.61
N CYS A 46 -3.12 3.70 -2.65
CA CYS A 46 -2.06 2.89 -2.03
C CYS A 46 -1.46 1.91 -3.04
N ALA A 47 -2.31 1.20 -3.78
CA ALA A 47 -1.81 0.26 -4.78
C ALA A 47 -0.97 0.99 -5.84
N ASP A 48 -1.41 2.16 -6.26
CA ASP A 48 -0.70 2.91 -7.31
C ASP A 48 0.65 3.41 -6.82
N ILE A 49 0.73 3.97 -5.60
CA ILE A 49 2.03 4.46 -5.11
C ILE A 49 3.00 3.32 -4.83
N CYS A 50 2.50 2.18 -4.34
CA CYS A 50 3.34 1.00 -4.13
C CYS A 50 3.93 0.52 -5.46
N SER A 51 3.11 0.47 -6.50
CA SER A 51 3.55 0.08 -7.83
C SER A 51 4.60 1.04 -8.37
N TYR A 52 4.35 2.33 -8.23
CA TYR A 52 5.29 3.35 -8.71
C TYR A 52 6.63 3.25 -7.99
N LEU A 53 6.61 3.14 -6.67
CA LEU A 53 7.84 3.04 -5.88
C LEU A 53 8.64 1.79 -6.26
N GLU A 54 7.97 0.67 -6.44
CA GLU A 54 8.63 -0.56 -6.86
C GLU A 54 9.35 -0.37 -8.19
N GLN A 55 8.66 0.21 -9.16
CA GLN A 55 9.24 0.47 -10.48
C GLN A 55 10.42 1.45 -10.39
N ALA A 56 10.26 2.49 -9.58
CA ALA A 56 11.31 3.50 -9.39
C ALA A 56 12.57 2.88 -8.77
N ILE A 57 12.39 2.01 -7.77
CA ILE A 57 13.51 1.29 -7.17
C ILE A 57 14.23 0.44 -8.22
N GLY A 58 13.45 -0.26 -9.04
CA GLY A 58 14.01 -1.13 -10.08
C GLY A 58 14.87 -0.40 -11.09
N ARG A 59 14.57 0.87 -11.34
CA ARG A 59 15.37 1.66 -12.29
C ARG A 59 16.39 2.59 -11.61
N GLY A 60 16.60 2.41 -10.30
CA GLY A 60 17.63 3.15 -9.57
C GLY A 60 17.32 4.62 -9.36
N THR A 61 16.08 4.94 -8.99
CA THR A 61 15.67 6.33 -8.80
C THR A 61 16.54 7.07 -7.79
N PRO A 62 16.88 8.35 -8.05
CA PRO A 62 17.54 9.18 -7.03
C PRO A 62 16.56 9.74 -6.00
N PHE A 63 15.25 9.48 -6.16
CA PHE A 63 14.20 10.04 -5.29
C PHE A 63 13.64 9.00 -4.31
N ILE A 64 14.41 7.97 -3.98
CA ILE A 64 13.92 6.86 -3.18
C ILE A 64 13.39 7.31 -1.80
N SER A 65 14.10 8.21 -1.16
CA SER A 65 13.74 8.69 0.18
C SER A 65 12.41 9.45 0.14
N GLU A 66 12.27 10.36 -0.80
CA GLU A 66 11.05 11.16 -0.93
C GLU A 66 9.85 10.31 -1.32
N LEU A 67 10.02 9.40 -2.27
CA LEU A 67 8.95 8.52 -2.71
C LEU A 67 8.53 7.56 -1.60
N ALA A 68 9.50 7.03 -0.85
CA ALA A 68 9.21 6.15 0.28
C ALA A 68 8.43 6.89 1.37
N ALA A 69 8.76 8.15 1.62
CA ALA A 69 8.04 8.95 2.62
C ALA A 69 6.58 9.13 2.23
N VAL A 70 6.31 9.45 0.96
CA VAL A 70 4.93 9.58 0.47
C VAL A 70 4.20 8.24 0.51
N CYS A 71 4.88 7.18 0.10
CA CYS A 71 4.30 5.83 0.12
C CYS A 71 3.89 5.44 1.54
N ALA A 72 4.77 5.68 2.52
CA ALA A 72 4.47 5.38 3.92
C ALA A 72 3.23 6.12 4.40
N GLN A 73 3.12 7.40 4.03
CA GLN A 73 1.98 8.22 4.44
C GLN A 73 0.67 7.70 3.85
N ILE A 74 0.67 7.36 2.57
CA ILE A 74 -0.52 6.83 1.90
C ILE A 74 -0.90 5.46 2.46
N CYS A 75 0.09 4.58 2.67
CA CYS A 75 -0.15 3.25 3.25
C CYS A 75 -0.77 3.36 4.64
N GLU A 76 -0.28 4.28 5.45
CA GLU A 76 -0.82 4.49 6.80
C GLU A 76 -2.27 4.96 6.74
N SER A 77 -2.56 5.91 5.85
CA SER A 77 -3.93 6.41 5.67
C SER A 77 -4.87 5.30 5.21
N CYS A 78 -4.43 4.48 4.27
CA CYS A 78 -5.21 3.35 3.77
C CYS A 78 -5.45 2.33 4.88
N GLY A 79 -4.41 2.00 5.64
CA GLY A 79 -4.53 1.08 6.76
C GLY A 79 -5.50 1.57 7.82
N ASN A 80 -5.42 2.86 8.15
CA ASN A 80 -6.32 3.46 9.15
C ASN A 80 -7.78 3.42 8.70
N GLU A 81 -8.03 3.64 7.42
CA GLU A 81 -9.39 3.55 6.90
C GLU A 81 -9.88 2.11 6.86
N CYS A 82 -9.06 1.19 6.33
CA CYS A 82 -9.45 -0.21 6.19
C CYS A 82 -9.77 -0.87 7.53
N LYS A 83 -8.99 -0.56 8.57
CA LYS A 83 -9.21 -1.20 9.88
C LYS A 83 -10.54 -0.83 10.53
N LYS A 84 -11.21 0.23 10.05
CA LYS A 84 -12.52 0.63 10.54
C LYS A 84 -13.64 -0.31 10.09
N HIS A 85 -13.38 -1.13 9.08
CA HIS A 85 -14.38 -2.01 8.48
C HIS A 85 -14.14 -3.45 8.94
N ASP A 86 -15.23 -4.15 9.29
CA ASP A 86 -15.14 -5.51 9.84
C ASP A 86 -14.88 -6.59 8.81
N HIS A 87 -15.00 -6.28 7.53
CA HIS A 87 -14.78 -7.27 6.46
C HIS A 87 -13.36 -7.81 6.50
N GLU A 88 -13.23 -9.11 6.28
CA GLU A 88 -11.93 -9.78 6.33
C GLU A 88 -10.95 -9.14 5.34
N HIS A 89 -11.41 -8.83 4.12
CA HIS A 89 -10.53 -8.24 3.12
C HIS A 89 -10.01 -6.86 3.57
N CYS A 90 -10.82 -6.11 4.32
CA CYS A 90 -10.39 -4.82 4.86
C CYS A 90 -9.36 -4.99 5.96
N GLN A 91 -9.56 -5.97 6.85
CA GLN A 91 -8.62 -6.23 7.93
C GLN A 91 -7.27 -6.70 7.39
N LYS A 92 -7.27 -7.58 6.40
CA LYS A 92 -6.04 -8.04 5.76
C LYS A 92 -5.32 -6.92 5.04
N CYS A 93 -6.08 -6.06 4.37
CA CYS A 93 -5.53 -4.89 3.69
C CYS A 93 -4.86 -3.95 4.70
N ALA A 94 -5.51 -3.71 5.84
CA ALA A 94 -4.94 -2.86 6.89
C ALA A 94 -3.59 -3.41 7.38
N GLU A 95 -3.50 -4.71 7.62
CA GLU A 95 -2.26 -5.33 8.07
C GLU A 95 -1.14 -5.13 7.06
N ALA A 96 -1.43 -5.38 5.77
CA ALA A 96 -0.45 -5.22 4.72
C ALA A 96 -0.01 -3.75 4.58
N CYS A 97 -0.95 -2.83 4.69
CA CYS A 97 -0.67 -1.39 4.60
C CYS A 97 0.22 -0.92 5.74
N PHE A 98 -0.04 -1.35 6.97
CA PHE A 98 0.77 -0.95 8.13
C PHE A 98 2.18 -1.52 8.03
N ARG A 99 2.33 -2.76 7.57
CA ARG A 99 3.65 -3.37 7.37
C ARG A 99 4.43 -2.59 6.32
N CYS A 100 3.76 -2.23 5.23
CA CYS A 100 4.38 -1.46 4.15
C CYS A 100 4.79 -0.07 4.61
N ALA A 101 3.93 0.59 5.39
CA ALA A 101 4.23 1.91 5.94
C ALA A 101 5.50 1.87 6.79
N GLU A 102 5.63 0.84 7.64
CA GLU A 102 6.81 0.70 8.49
C GLU A 102 8.09 0.53 7.67
N VAL A 103 8.05 -0.35 6.68
CA VAL A 103 9.21 -0.59 5.79
C VAL A 103 9.57 0.69 5.04
N CYS A 104 8.57 1.40 4.52
CA CYS A 104 8.82 2.63 3.76
C CYS A 104 9.36 3.75 4.64
N ARG A 105 8.94 3.83 5.90
CA ARG A 105 9.51 4.84 6.82
C ARG A 105 10.99 4.61 7.04
N LYS A 106 11.41 3.36 7.19
CA LYS A 106 12.83 3.03 7.35
C LYS A 106 13.60 3.39 6.07
N LEU A 107 12.99 3.17 4.94
CA LEU A 107 13.62 3.47 3.64
C LEU A 107 13.75 4.99 3.44
N ALA A 108 12.82 5.76 3.98
CA ALA A 108 12.81 7.23 3.87
C ALA A 108 13.80 7.92 4.81
N ALA A 109 14.19 7.24 5.87
CA ALA A 109 15.06 7.81 6.93
C ALA A 109 16.48 8.11 6.45
#